data_393a48297a62e1692da1be59c9830b90
#
_entry.id   393a48297a62e1692da1be59c9830b90
#
_cell.length_a   1.000
_cell.length_b   1.000
_cell.length_c   1.000
_cell.angle_alpha   90.00
_cell.angle_beta   90.00
_cell.angle_gamma   90.00
#
_symmetry.space_group_name_H-M   'P 1'
#
loop_
_entity.id
_entity.type
_entity.pdbx_description
1 polymer ?
#
loop_
_entity_poly.entity_id
_entity_poly.type
_entity_poly.pdbx_seq_one_letter_code
_entity_poly.pdbx_strand_id
1 'polypeptide(L)'
;MKKVLVADDKDSGRELVRTVLEKSGHQVFEASDGEQAVAEARRIHPDLIILDIHMPGLDGFEVIEKLRREAGFSHTPIIALTASAMMGDRERAMAAGFTGYITKPIRLGALRDEVERLLE
;
A
#
# COMPACT_ATOMS: atom_id res chain seq x y z
N MET A 1 -11.86 -11.90 7.49
CA MET A 1 -10.42 -11.63 7.53
C MET A 1 -9.90 -11.39 6.12
N LYS A 2 -9.19 -10.31 5.92
CA LYS A 2 -8.65 -9.94 4.61
C LYS A 2 -7.14 -10.04 4.61
N LYS A 3 -6.56 -10.26 3.44
CA LYS A 3 -5.09 -10.27 3.26
C LYS A 3 -4.66 -8.88 2.83
N VAL A 4 -3.72 -8.30 3.58
CA VAL A 4 -3.18 -6.98 3.29
C VAL A 4 -1.67 -7.09 3.11
N LEU A 5 -1.16 -6.56 2.01
CA LEU A 5 0.28 -6.48 1.77
C LEU A 5 0.75 -5.06 2.07
N VAL A 6 1.78 -4.94 2.91
CA VAL A 6 2.39 -3.66 3.26
C VAL A 6 3.80 -3.62 2.70
N ALA A 7 4.08 -2.65 1.85
CA ALA A 7 5.41 -2.46 1.27
C ALA A 7 5.98 -1.11 1.73
N ASP A 8 7.08 -1.15 2.45
CA ASP A 8 7.78 0.02 2.98
C ASP A 8 9.22 -0.42 3.26
N ASP A 9 10.19 0.38 2.90
CA ASP A 9 11.60 0.04 3.12
C ASP A 9 12.04 0.21 4.58
N LYS A 10 11.22 0.84 5.41
CA LYS A 10 11.52 1.02 6.84
C LYS A 10 10.75 0.02 7.69
N ASP A 11 11.50 -0.75 8.50
CA ASP A 11 10.92 -1.75 9.38
C ASP A 11 9.91 -1.17 10.35
N SER A 12 10.21 0.00 10.92
CA SER A 12 9.32 0.65 11.88
C SER A 12 7.97 1.03 11.27
N GLY A 13 7.97 1.48 10.02
CA GLY A 13 6.73 1.82 9.31
C GLY A 13 5.88 0.59 9.05
N ARG A 14 6.51 -0.49 8.58
CA ARG A 14 5.81 -1.74 8.34
C ARG A 14 5.24 -2.32 9.62
N GLU A 15 6.02 -2.30 10.70
CA GLU A 15 5.58 -2.82 11.99
C GLU A 15 4.38 -2.07 12.54
N LEU A 16 4.37 -0.74 12.42
CA LEU A 16 3.25 0.08 12.86
C LEU A 16 1.96 -0.29 12.13
N VAL A 17 2.02 -0.34 10.81
CA VAL A 17 0.86 -0.68 9.99
C VAL A 17 0.39 -2.10 10.29
N ARG A 18 1.33 -3.05 10.38
CA ARG A 18 1.00 -4.43 10.71
C ARG A 18 0.28 -4.56 12.05
N THR A 19 0.80 -3.88 13.08
CA THR A 19 0.20 -3.93 14.41
C THR A 19 -1.25 -3.46 14.39
N VAL A 20 -1.51 -2.35 13.72
CA VAL A 20 -2.85 -1.78 13.63
C VAL A 20 -3.80 -2.71 12.89
N LEU A 21 -3.36 -3.24 11.75
CA LEU A 21 -4.23 -4.05 10.91
C LEU A 21 -4.46 -5.45 11.47
N GLU A 22 -3.46 -6.04 12.14
CA GLU A 22 -3.65 -7.32 12.81
C GLU A 22 -4.65 -7.21 13.95
N LYS A 23 -4.65 -6.09 14.68
CA LYS A 23 -5.65 -5.84 15.71
C LYS A 23 -7.05 -5.71 15.14
N SER A 24 -7.18 -5.30 13.90
CA SER A 24 -8.45 -5.22 13.20
C SER A 24 -8.88 -6.55 12.57
N GLY A 25 -8.10 -7.61 12.78
CA GLY A 25 -8.44 -8.95 12.30
C GLY A 25 -7.94 -9.29 10.91
N HIS A 26 -7.06 -8.48 10.33
CA HIS A 26 -6.51 -8.76 9.01
C HIS A 26 -5.22 -9.56 9.09
N GLN A 27 -4.96 -10.34 8.04
CA GLN A 27 -3.68 -11.04 7.88
C GLN A 27 -2.75 -10.13 7.09
N VAL A 28 -1.58 -9.81 7.66
CA VAL A 28 -0.65 -8.86 7.07
C VAL A 28 0.60 -9.55 6.55
N PHE A 29 0.96 -9.22 5.32
CA PHE A 29 2.21 -9.65 4.67
C PHE A 29 3.06 -8.42 4.42
N GLU A 30 4.38 -8.59 4.41
CA GLU A 30 5.31 -7.46 4.31
C GLU A 30 6.25 -7.61 3.13
N ALA A 31 6.65 -6.46 2.56
CA ALA A 31 7.70 -6.36 1.56
C ALA A 31 8.55 -5.14 1.90
N SER A 32 9.86 -5.25 1.71
CA SER A 32 10.80 -4.17 2.07
C SER A 32 11.28 -3.35 0.87
N ASP A 33 10.93 -3.74 -0.34
CA ASP A 33 11.24 -2.98 -1.56
C ASP A 33 10.21 -3.27 -2.65
N GLY A 34 10.32 -2.57 -3.78
CA GLY A 34 9.34 -2.67 -4.84
C GLY A 34 9.32 -4.03 -5.53
N GLU A 35 10.47 -4.65 -5.71
CA GLU A 35 10.54 -5.97 -6.34
C GLU A 35 9.88 -7.03 -5.46
N GLN A 36 10.14 -6.98 -4.17
CA GLN A 36 9.49 -7.86 -3.21
C GLN A 36 7.97 -7.63 -3.19
N ALA A 37 7.55 -6.36 -3.28
CA ALA A 37 6.13 -6.02 -3.31
C ALA A 37 5.42 -6.68 -4.49
N VAL A 38 6.01 -6.62 -5.67
CA VAL A 38 5.44 -7.25 -6.87
C VAL A 38 5.40 -8.78 -6.70
N ALA A 39 6.50 -9.37 -6.24
CA ALA A 39 6.58 -10.82 -6.05
C ALA A 39 5.56 -11.32 -5.01
N GLU A 40 5.46 -10.63 -3.87
CA GLU A 40 4.51 -11.01 -2.84
C GLU A 40 3.06 -10.82 -3.29
N ALA A 41 2.77 -9.74 -4.00
CA ALA A 41 1.42 -9.52 -4.53
C ALA A 41 0.99 -10.67 -5.44
N ARG A 42 1.89 -11.11 -6.32
CA ARG A 42 1.63 -12.24 -7.22
C ARG A 42 1.44 -13.56 -6.47
N ARG A 43 2.18 -13.73 -5.37
CA ARG A 43 2.13 -14.97 -4.59
C ARG A 43 0.85 -15.09 -3.77
N ILE A 44 0.42 -14.00 -3.13
CA ILE A 44 -0.67 -14.07 -2.16
C ILE A 44 -2.01 -13.50 -2.67
N HIS A 45 -2.01 -12.72 -3.73
CA HIS A 45 -3.20 -12.03 -4.24
C HIS A 45 -3.94 -11.31 -3.12
N PRO A 46 -3.33 -10.25 -2.55
CA PRO A 46 -3.94 -9.57 -1.41
C PRO A 46 -5.24 -8.88 -1.77
N ASP A 47 -6.07 -8.66 -0.76
CA ASP A 47 -7.32 -7.92 -0.92
C ASP A 47 -7.08 -6.41 -0.94
N LEU A 48 -5.92 -5.97 -0.39
CA LEU A 48 -5.53 -4.57 -0.36
C LEU A 48 -4.01 -4.49 -0.27
N ILE A 49 -3.43 -3.48 -0.91
CA ILE A 49 -1.99 -3.22 -0.85
C ILE A 49 -1.77 -1.82 -0.29
N ILE A 50 -0.86 -1.69 0.68
CA ILE A 50 -0.40 -0.41 1.19
C ILE A 50 1.04 -0.27 0.74
N LEU A 51 1.33 0.76 -0.04
CA LEU A 51 2.56 0.86 -0.81
C LEU A 51 3.22 2.22 -0.62
N ASP A 52 4.42 2.22 -0.03
CA ASP A 52 5.23 3.43 0.09
C ASP A 52 5.68 3.84 -1.32
N ILE A 53 5.53 5.11 -1.63
CA ILE A 53 5.96 5.64 -2.93
C ILE A 53 7.48 5.68 -3.04
N HIS A 54 8.16 5.99 -1.94
CA HIS A 54 9.63 6.15 -1.93
C HIS A 54 10.31 4.91 -1.37
N MET A 55 10.73 4.02 -2.26
CA MET A 55 11.48 2.81 -1.92
C MET A 55 12.68 2.66 -2.85
N PRO A 56 13.77 2.00 -2.39
CA PRO A 56 14.89 1.74 -3.27
C PRO A 56 14.52 0.75 -4.37
N GLY A 57 15.19 0.82 -5.50
CA GLY A 57 14.89 0.00 -6.67
C GLY A 57 13.62 0.51 -7.35
N LEU A 58 12.60 -0.34 -7.44
CA LEU A 58 11.31 0.09 -7.98
C LEU A 58 10.57 0.92 -6.95
N ASP A 59 10.23 2.16 -7.30
CA ASP A 59 9.41 2.99 -6.42
C ASP A 59 7.93 2.61 -6.50
N GLY A 60 7.10 3.26 -5.70
CA GLY A 60 5.67 2.93 -5.64
C GLY A 60 4.94 3.15 -6.96
N PHE A 61 5.33 4.16 -7.72
CA PHE A 61 4.72 4.41 -9.04
C PHE A 61 5.06 3.31 -10.04
N GLU A 62 6.30 2.83 -10.01
CA GLU A 62 6.72 1.73 -10.88
C GLU A 62 6.02 0.42 -10.50
N VAL A 63 5.86 0.18 -9.20
CA VAL A 63 5.17 -1.02 -8.71
C VAL A 63 3.70 -1.02 -9.15
N ILE A 64 2.99 0.10 -8.95
CA ILE A 64 1.58 0.14 -9.31
C ILE A 64 1.39 0.04 -10.82
N GLU A 65 2.28 0.62 -11.59
CA GLU A 65 2.22 0.50 -13.05
C GLU A 65 2.31 -0.97 -13.47
N LYS A 66 3.27 -1.71 -12.90
CA LYS A 66 3.40 -3.14 -13.19
C LYS A 66 2.15 -3.93 -12.79
N LEU A 67 1.65 -3.69 -11.60
CA LEU A 67 0.50 -4.45 -11.09
C LEU A 67 -0.78 -4.15 -11.89
N ARG A 68 -1.02 -2.89 -12.24
CA ARG A 68 -2.23 -2.53 -12.99
C ARG A 68 -2.26 -3.11 -14.40
N ARG A 69 -1.12 -3.51 -14.96
CA ARG A 69 -1.07 -4.18 -16.24
C ARG A 69 -1.50 -5.63 -16.17
N GLU A 70 -1.49 -6.22 -14.96
CA GLU A 70 -1.89 -7.62 -14.77
C GLU A 70 -3.37 -7.67 -14.42
N ALA A 71 -4.11 -8.54 -15.13
CA ALA A 71 -5.57 -8.62 -14.98
C ALA A 71 -6.01 -8.89 -13.55
N GLY A 72 -5.24 -9.68 -12.80
CA GLY A 72 -5.57 -10.00 -11.41
C GLY A 72 -5.50 -8.83 -10.45
N PHE A 73 -4.90 -7.70 -10.85
CA PHE A 73 -4.72 -6.53 -9.99
C PHE A 73 -5.39 -5.27 -10.52
N SER A 74 -6.19 -5.39 -11.58
CA SER A 74 -6.81 -4.20 -12.20
C SER A 74 -7.77 -3.46 -11.26
N HIS A 75 -8.35 -4.15 -10.29
CA HIS A 75 -9.30 -3.57 -9.34
C HIS A 75 -8.87 -3.65 -7.88
N THR A 76 -7.69 -4.19 -7.60
CA THR A 76 -7.20 -4.31 -6.23
C THR A 76 -7.01 -2.93 -5.61
N PRO A 77 -7.58 -2.64 -4.44
CA PRO A 77 -7.34 -1.37 -3.77
C PRO A 77 -5.87 -1.24 -3.39
N ILE A 78 -5.26 -0.10 -3.73
CA ILE A 78 -3.86 0.17 -3.40
C ILE A 78 -3.78 1.57 -2.80
N ILE A 79 -3.29 1.65 -1.56
CA ILE A 79 -3.11 2.91 -0.83
C ILE A 79 -1.67 3.36 -0.99
N ALA A 80 -1.46 4.61 -1.38
CA ALA A 80 -0.13 5.22 -1.43
C ALA A 80 0.23 5.77 -0.05
N LEU A 81 1.44 5.45 0.42
CA LEU A 81 2.03 6.08 1.59
C LEU A 81 3.12 7.05 1.11
N THR A 82 3.14 8.26 1.62
CA THR A 82 4.15 9.22 1.20
C THR A 82 4.54 10.14 2.35
N ALA A 83 5.83 10.48 2.43
CA ALA A 83 6.35 11.48 3.35
C ALA A 83 6.14 12.90 2.80
N SER A 84 5.83 13.02 1.51
CA SER A 84 5.64 14.29 0.84
C SER A 84 4.15 14.55 0.60
N ALA A 85 3.64 15.68 1.13
CA ALA A 85 2.26 16.08 0.95
C ALA A 85 2.17 17.35 0.14
N MET A 86 2.96 17.45 -0.92
CA MET A 86 2.97 18.61 -1.79
C MET A 86 1.69 18.68 -2.64
N MET A 87 1.33 19.90 -3.01
CA MET A 87 0.18 20.13 -3.87
C MET A 87 0.35 19.34 -5.18
N GLY A 88 -0.69 18.61 -5.55
CA GLY A 88 -0.67 17.80 -6.77
C GLY A 88 -0.22 16.37 -6.58
N ASP A 89 0.42 16.02 -5.44
CA ASP A 89 0.88 14.65 -5.20
C ASP A 89 -0.27 13.67 -5.12
N ARG A 90 -1.36 14.04 -4.48
CA ARG A 90 -2.54 13.18 -4.39
C ARG A 90 -3.13 12.92 -5.77
N GLU A 91 -3.27 13.96 -6.59
CA GLU A 91 -3.80 13.84 -7.95
C GLU A 91 -2.90 12.97 -8.81
N ARG A 92 -1.60 13.11 -8.66
CA ARG A 92 -0.63 12.28 -9.37
C ARG A 92 -0.75 10.82 -8.98
N ALA A 93 -0.92 10.54 -7.68
CA ALA A 93 -1.10 9.18 -7.20
C ALA A 93 -2.40 8.58 -7.75
N MET A 94 -3.49 9.32 -7.68
CA MET A 94 -4.78 8.84 -8.20
C MET A 94 -4.71 8.59 -9.71
N ALA A 95 -4.04 9.47 -10.46
CA ALA A 95 -3.84 9.29 -11.90
C ALA A 95 -3.01 8.06 -12.22
N ALA A 96 -2.08 7.68 -11.33
CA ALA A 96 -1.24 6.49 -11.51
C ALA A 96 -1.98 5.18 -11.19
N GLY A 97 -3.16 5.25 -10.59
CA GLY A 97 -3.98 4.08 -10.28
C GLY A 97 -4.11 3.73 -8.81
N PHE A 98 -3.57 4.56 -7.91
CA PHE A 98 -3.80 4.39 -6.48
C PHE A 98 -5.26 4.70 -6.15
N THR A 99 -5.82 3.95 -5.18
CA THR A 99 -7.21 4.14 -4.78
C THR A 99 -7.34 4.81 -3.42
N GLY A 100 -6.24 4.99 -2.73
CA GLY A 100 -6.17 5.70 -1.46
C GLY A 100 -4.84 6.40 -1.31
N TYR A 101 -4.76 7.30 -0.32
CA TYR A 101 -3.57 8.13 -0.13
C TYR A 101 -3.44 8.49 1.35
N ILE A 102 -2.28 8.20 1.94
CA ILE A 102 -1.99 8.52 3.34
C ILE A 102 -0.63 9.18 3.41
N THR A 103 -0.56 10.32 4.10
CA THR A 103 0.71 11.03 4.33
C THR A 103 1.34 10.58 5.64
N LYS A 104 2.67 10.52 5.66
CA LYS A 104 3.44 10.27 6.89
C LYS A 104 3.63 11.58 7.64
N PRO A 105 3.66 11.57 8.98
CA PRO A 105 3.55 10.41 9.86
C PRO A 105 2.15 9.82 9.84
N ILE A 106 2.07 8.48 9.90
CA ILE A 106 0.80 7.78 9.80
C ILE A 106 -0.03 7.98 11.05
N ARG A 107 -1.27 8.44 10.88
CA ARG A 107 -2.24 8.53 11.96
C ARG A 107 -3.04 7.23 11.98
N LEU A 108 -3.10 6.57 13.13
CA LEU A 108 -3.71 5.24 13.22
C LEU A 108 -5.19 5.24 12.83
N GLY A 109 -5.94 6.27 13.25
CA GLY A 109 -7.34 6.38 12.88
C GLY A 109 -7.54 6.57 11.39
N ALA A 110 -6.72 7.42 10.77
CA ALA A 110 -6.78 7.65 9.31
C ALA A 110 -6.46 6.37 8.53
N LEU A 111 -5.47 5.61 9.00
CA LEU A 111 -5.11 4.34 8.37
C LEU A 111 -6.27 3.35 8.44
N ARG A 112 -6.86 3.15 9.62
CA ARG A 112 -7.98 2.24 9.79
C ARG A 112 -9.18 2.63 8.94
N ASP A 113 -9.51 3.92 8.94
CA ASP A 113 -10.66 4.41 8.17
C ASP A 113 -10.49 4.18 6.68
N GLU A 114 -9.30 4.44 6.17
CA GLU A 114 -9.02 4.26 4.75
C GLU A 114 -9.05 2.78 4.36
N VAL A 115 -8.46 1.92 5.19
CA VAL A 115 -8.47 0.47 4.95
C VAL A 115 -9.90 -0.07 4.97
N GLU A 116 -10.68 0.30 5.98
CA GLU A 116 -12.07 -0.15 6.09
C GLU A 116 -12.92 0.33 4.91
N ARG A 117 -12.73 1.57 4.49
CA ARG A 117 -13.45 2.13 3.34
C ARG A 117 -13.19 1.32 2.07
N LEU A 118 -11.94 0.92 1.86
CA LEU A 118 -11.55 0.22 0.64
C LEU A 118 -11.83 -1.29 0.65
N LEU A 119 -12.01 -1.87 1.84
CA LEU A 119 -12.31 -3.30 1.99
C LEU A 119 -13.81 -3.62 2.13
N GLU A 120 -14.62 -2.60 2.13
CA GLU A 120 -16.08 -2.79 2.16
C GLU A 120 -16.63 -3.41 0.88
#